data_eb1f5482cc521f21bf1930092f85cf0e
#
_entry.id   eb1f5482cc521f21bf1930092f85cf0e
#
_cell.length_a   1.000
_cell.length_b   1.000
_cell.length_c   1.000
_cell.angle_alpha   90.00
_cell.angle_beta   90.00
_cell.angle_gamma   90.00
#
_symmetry.space_group_name_H-M   'P 1'
#
loop_
_entity.id
_entity.type
_entity.pdbx_description
1 polymer ?
#
loop_
_entity_poly.entity_id
_entity_poly.type
_entity_poly.pdbx_seq_one_letter_code
_entity_poly.pdbx_strand_id
1 'polypeptide(L)'
;MNEKLPKHVSYSSYNTWLECGWKYYLTKLEDVQEGHAVWFTGGSAVHKATELWDKHGGEAETVWNDAWFQQVKEDEELNGDMNTWQFAKREDMSWWYGEGIWMLERWIKFRQGGWNIYENFIEKEYEIPVGDTTVRLAIDRVMTDFDGNRVLVDIKTGASSQRHPLQLAVYAWALQAQGISVDKAGFWDARTGTISTWNIEHLNPDRIEEMFTTFDKARKTDIFLPNFNNCGRCGVLSYCKWMNGQHTKEMGKVNG
;
A
#
# COMPACT_ATOMS: atom_id res chain seq x y z
N MET A 1 -18.92 -0.85 23.15
CA MET A 1 -18.02 -1.05 21.97
C MET A 1 -18.63 -0.27 20.84
N ASN A 2 -17.83 0.52 20.13
CA ASN A 2 -18.33 1.28 18.98
C ASN A 2 -18.66 0.30 17.84
N GLU A 3 -19.95 0.18 17.49
CA GLU A 3 -20.45 -0.74 16.45
C GLU A 3 -19.89 -0.45 15.06
N LYS A 4 -19.34 0.77 14.87
CA LYS A 4 -18.71 1.20 13.61
C LYS A 4 -17.27 0.70 13.43
N LEU A 5 -16.65 0.09 14.46
CA LEU A 5 -15.27 -0.39 14.33
C LEU A 5 -15.17 -1.51 13.29
N PRO A 6 -14.26 -1.42 12.32
CA PRO A 6 -14.03 -2.50 11.37
C PRO A 6 -13.71 -3.82 12.09
N LYS A 7 -14.28 -4.93 11.63
CA LYS A 7 -14.04 -6.27 12.19
C LYS A 7 -12.61 -6.76 11.97
N HIS A 8 -11.93 -6.18 10.99
CA HIS A 8 -10.55 -6.51 10.66
C HIS A 8 -9.66 -5.26 10.73
N VAL A 9 -8.38 -5.47 10.85
CA VAL A 9 -7.32 -4.47 10.76
C VAL A 9 -6.37 -4.82 9.63
N SER A 10 -5.56 -3.85 9.19
CA SER A 10 -4.51 -4.06 8.19
C SER A 10 -3.28 -3.23 8.58
N TYR A 11 -2.14 -3.51 7.92
CA TYR A 11 -0.97 -2.66 8.08
C TYR A 11 -1.27 -1.20 7.71
N SER A 12 -2.00 -0.96 6.62
CA SER A 12 -2.37 0.40 6.21
C SER A 12 -3.26 1.10 7.24
N SER A 13 -4.23 0.39 7.85
CA SER A 13 -5.08 0.95 8.90
C SER A 13 -4.30 1.27 10.18
N TYR A 14 -3.34 0.42 10.54
CA TYR A 14 -2.40 0.67 11.64
C TYR A 14 -1.52 1.89 11.34
N ASN A 15 -0.97 2.00 10.13
CA ASN A 15 -0.16 3.14 9.73
C ASN A 15 -0.96 4.45 9.75
N THR A 16 -2.21 4.44 9.26
CA THR A 16 -3.12 5.60 9.35
C THR A 16 -3.35 6.03 10.80
N TRP A 17 -3.50 5.07 11.73
CA TRP A 17 -3.62 5.36 13.15
C TRP A 17 -2.35 6.03 13.71
N LEU A 18 -1.18 5.53 13.36
CA LEU A 18 0.10 6.14 13.78
C LEU A 18 0.30 7.52 13.19
N GLU A 19 -0.09 7.72 11.92
CA GLU A 19 -0.03 9.03 11.29
C GLU A 19 -0.91 10.04 12.00
N CYS A 20 -2.16 9.67 12.27
CA CYS A 20 -3.12 10.51 13.00
C CYS A 20 -4.33 9.67 13.44
N GLY A 21 -4.52 9.45 14.73
CA GLY A 21 -5.68 8.74 15.26
C GLY A 21 -7.01 9.37 14.83
N TRP A 22 -7.07 10.72 14.72
CA TRP A 22 -8.28 11.40 14.25
C TRP A 22 -8.55 11.16 12.75
N LYS A 23 -7.50 11.07 11.91
CA LYS A 23 -7.65 10.65 10.50
C LYS A 23 -8.23 9.23 10.42
N TYR A 24 -7.70 8.31 11.23
CA TYR A 24 -8.24 6.95 11.32
C TYR A 24 -9.73 6.95 11.70
N TYR A 25 -10.13 7.74 12.72
CA TYR A 25 -11.53 7.88 13.12
C TYR A 25 -12.40 8.34 11.94
N LEU A 26 -12.03 9.42 11.27
CA LEU A 26 -12.79 9.96 10.14
C LEU A 26 -12.91 8.95 9.00
N THR A 27 -11.83 8.30 8.61
CA THR A 27 -11.82 7.43 7.43
C THR A 27 -12.33 6.01 7.69
N LYS A 28 -12.27 5.52 8.93
CA LYS A 28 -12.61 4.12 9.25
C LYS A 28 -13.90 3.96 10.05
N LEU A 29 -14.32 4.99 10.78
CA LEU A 29 -15.53 4.96 11.60
C LEU A 29 -16.64 5.86 11.04
N GLU A 30 -16.27 7.04 10.50
CA GLU A 30 -17.24 7.98 9.92
C GLU A 30 -17.32 7.88 8.39
N ASP A 31 -16.57 6.96 7.78
CA ASP A 31 -16.54 6.68 6.35
C ASP A 31 -16.30 7.93 5.48
N VAL A 32 -15.53 8.87 6.02
CA VAL A 32 -15.13 10.07 5.27
C VAL A 32 -14.15 9.67 4.18
N GLN A 33 -14.54 9.87 2.94
CA GLN A 33 -13.70 9.54 1.80
C GLN A 33 -12.61 10.61 1.60
N GLU A 34 -11.37 10.16 1.43
CA GLU A 34 -10.32 11.00 0.86
C GLU A 34 -10.60 11.17 -0.63
N GLY A 35 -10.38 12.36 -1.18
CA GLY A 35 -10.54 12.53 -2.63
C GLY A 35 -9.63 11.58 -3.39
N HIS A 36 -10.16 10.95 -4.44
CA HIS A 36 -9.38 10.04 -5.26
C HIS A 36 -8.24 10.77 -5.98
N ALA A 37 -7.15 10.08 -6.22
CA ALA A 37 -5.98 10.64 -6.86
C ALA A 37 -5.42 9.71 -7.93
N VAL A 38 -5.00 10.28 -9.04
CA VAL A 38 -4.51 9.53 -10.22
C VAL A 38 -3.36 8.56 -9.89
N TRP A 39 -2.54 8.89 -8.89
CA TRP A 39 -1.46 7.97 -8.49
C TRP A 39 -1.95 6.69 -7.81
N PHE A 40 -3.17 6.65 -7.28
CA PHE A 40 -3.78 5.41 -6.82
C PHE A 40 -4.16 4.54 -8.02
N THR A 41 -4.86 5.10 -9.00
CA THR A 41 -5.18 4.44 -10.26
C THR A 41 -3.92 3.92 -10.96
N GLY A 42 -2.91 4.79 -11.13
CA GLY A 42 -1.65 4.42 -11.77
C GLY A 42 -0.92 3.31 -11.03
N GLY A 43 -0.86 3.40 -9.71
CA GLY A 43 -0.26 2.35 -8.88
C GLY A 43 -0.96 1.01 -9.00
N SER A 44 -2.30 1.00 -8.87
CA SER A 44 -3.12 -0.21 -9.01
C SER A 44 -3.01 -0.82 -10.41
N ALA A 45 -3.01 0.01 -11.47
CA ALA A 45 -2.84 -0.46 -12.84
C ALA A 45 -1.47 -1.14 -13.05
N VAL A 46 -0.39 -0.62 -12.46
CA VAL A 46 0.94 -1.27 -12.52
C VAL A 46 0.94 -2.61 -11.79
N HIS A 47 0.37 -2.71 -10.58
CA HIS A 47 0.20 -3.98 -9.88
C HIS A 47 -0.58 -4.98 -10.74
N LYS A 48 -1.70 -4.54 -11.31
CA LYS A 48 -2.54 -5.38 -12.18
C LYS A 48 -1.80 -5.83 -13.44
N ALA A 49 -1.06 -4.94 -14.09
CA ALA A 49 -0.28 -5.27 -15.29
C ALA A 49 0.83 -6.28 -14.98
N THR A 50 1.57 -6.09 -13.89
CA THR A 50 2.60 -7.06 -13.47
C THR A 50 1.99 -8.42 -13.09
N GLU A 51 0.80 -8.43 -12.44
CA GLU A 51 0.05 -9.64 -12.14
C GLU A 51 -0.37 -10.40 -13.40
N LEU A 52 -0.98 -9.70 -14.36
CA LEU A 52 -1.45 -10.29 -15.62
C LEU A 52 -0.27 -10.86 -16.41
N TRP A 53 0.82 -10.11 -16.48
CA TRP A 53 2.01 -10.57 -17.19
C TRP A 53 2.66 -11.79 -16.53
N ASP A 54 2.76 -11.80 -15.20
CA ASP A 54 3.31 -12.95 -14.47
C ASP A 54 2.47 -14.22 -14.65
N LYS A 55 1.14 -14.08 -14.80
CA LYS A 55 0.20 -15.21 -14.97
C LYS A 55 0.11 -15.71 -16.41
N HIS A 56 0.17 -14.81 -17.38
CA HIS A 56 -0.23 -15.11 -18.76
C HIS A 56 0.84 -14.76 -19.80
N GLY A 57 1.86 -13.97 -19.43
CA GLY A 57 2.79 -13.40 -20.38
C GLY A 57 2.11 -12.36 -21.28
N GLY A 58 2.65 -12.19 -22.49
CA GLY A 58 2.10 -11.30 -23.50
C GLY A 58 2.98 -10.09 -23.80
N GLU A 59 2.58 -9.33 -24.82
CA GLU A 59 3.26 -8.09 -25.19
C GLU A 59 2.95 -6.99 -24.16
N ALA A 60 4.00 -6.28 -23.73
CA ALA A 60 3.90 -5.31 -22.64
C ALA A 60 2.84 -4.24 -22.91
N GLU A 61 2.77 -3.72 -24.13
CA GLU A 61 1.80 -2.69 -24.50
C GLU A 61 0.36 -3.20 -24.39
N THR A 62 0.08 -4.41 -24.85
CA THR A 62 -1.26 -5.01 -24.75
C THR A 62 -1.66 -5.21 -23.30
N VAL A 63 -0.79 -5.84 -22.49
CA VAL A 63 -1.05 -6.09 -21.07
C VAL A 63 -1.25 -4.80 -20.29
N TRP A 64 -0.44 -3.77 -20.60
CA TRP A 64 -0.57 -2.46 -19.96
C TRP A 64 -1.89 -1.77 -20.32
N ASN A 65 -2.25 -1.75 -21.59
CA ASN A 65 -3.50 -1.14 -22.04
C ASN A 65 -4.71 -1.78 -21.37
N ASP A 66 -4.78 -3.10 -21.33
CA ASP A 66 -5.87 -3.82 -20.68
C ASP A 66 -5.96 -3.46 -19.19
N ALA A 67 -4.83 -3.50 -18.48
CA ALA A 67 -4.78 -3.17 -17.06
C ALA A 67 -5.14 -1.70 -16.78
N TRP A 68 -4.61 -0.77 -17.57
CA TRP A 68 -4.85 0.66 -17.39
C TRP A 68 -6.31 1.05 -17.62
N PHE A 69 -6.87 0.66 -18.75
CA PHE A 69 -8.25 1.04 -19.09
C PHE A 69 -9.27 0.36 -18.18
N GLN A 70 -9.01 -0.88 -17.77
CA GLN A 70 -9.84 -1.54 -16.79
C GLN A 70 -9.79 -0.80 -15.44
N GLN A 71 -8.59 -0.44 -14.95
CA GLN A 71 -8.44 0.23 -13.66
C GLN A 71 -9.06 1.64 -13.67
N VAL A 72 -8.86 2.42 -14.73
CA VAL A 72 -9.51 3.74 -14.87
C VAL A 72 -11.03 3.61 -14.79
N LYS A 73 -11.60 2.65 -15.51
CA LYS A 73 -13.04 2.42 -15.50
C LYS A 73 -13.55 2.04 -14.10
N GLU A 74 -12.87 1.12 -13.42
CA GLU A 74 -13.24 0.69 -12.06
C GLU A 74 -13.19 1.87 -11.08
N ASP A 75 -12.14 2.69 -11.17
CA ASP A 75 -11.98 3.86 -10.30
C ASP A 75 -12.99 4.97 -10.60
N GLU A 76 -13.38 5.19 -11.86
CA GLU A 76 -14.48 6.12 -12.21
C GLU A 76 -15.83 5.66 -11.66
N GLU A 77 -16.11 4.36 -11.75
CA GLU A 77 -17.34 3.78 -11.19
C GLU A 77 -17.41 3.95 -9.67
N LEU A 78 -16.26 3.87 -8.97
CA LEU A 78 -16.19 3.95 -7.51
C LEU A 78 -16.06 5.40 -6.99
N ASN A 79 -15.32 6.25 -7.69
CA ASN A 79 -14.88 7.56 -7.19
C ASN A 79 -15.41 8.75 -8.03
N GLY A 80 -16.23 8.49 -9.04
CA GLY A 80 -16.78 9.50 -9.93
C GLY A 80 -15.81 9.98 -11.01
N ASP A 81 -16.24 11.01 -11.76
CA ASP A 81 -15.56 11.54 -12.93
C ASP A 81 -14.08 11.83 -12.66
N MET A 82 -13.19 11.28 -13.50
CA MET A 82 -11.75 11.47 -13.42
C MET A 82 -11.31 12.94 -13.45
N ASN A 83 -12.10 13.85 -13.99
CA ASN A 83 -11.83 15.29 -13.98
C ASN A 83 -11.89 15.89 -12.57
N THR A 84 -12.46 15.19 -11.60
CA THR A 84 -12.52 15.61 -10.19
C THR A 84 -11.38 15.03 -9.34
N TRP A 85 -10.56 14.15 -9.91
CA TRP A 85 -9.47 13.50 -9.19
C TRP A 85 -8.33 14.47 -8.91
N GLN A 86 -7.53 14.13 -7.89
CA GLN A 86 -6.34 14.89 -7.56
C GLN A 86 -5.18 14.51 -8.50
N PHE A 87 -4.46 15.52 -8.96
CA PHE A 87 -3.28 15.35 -9.80
C PHE A 87 -2.07 15.98 -9.14
N ALA A 88 -0.93 15.31 -9.19
CA ALA A 88 0.35 15.91 -8.85
C ALA A 88 0.82 16.78 -10.04
N LYS A 89 1.58 17.85 -9.74
CA LYS A 89 1.98 18.87 -10.73
C LYS A 89 2.58 18.34 -12.04
N ARG A 90 3.17 17.14 -12.03
CA ARG A 90 3.84 16.51 -13.18
C ARG A 90 3.41 15.08 -13.44
N GLU A 91 2.46 14.57 -12.66
CA GLU A 91 2.03 13.18 -12.71
C GLU A 91 0.50 13.16 -12.90
N ASP A 92 0.07 13.56 -14.09
CA ASP A 92 -1.32 13.50 -14.54
C ASP A 92 -1.65 12.13 -15.16
N MET A 93 -2.85 11.97 -15.69
CA MET A 93 -3.31 10.74 -16.34
C MET A 93 -2.39 10.34 -17.51
N SER A 94 -1.96 11.31 -18.32
CA SER A 94 -1.09 11.06 -19.48
C SER A 94 0.29 10.58 -19.05
N TRP A 95 0.83 11.17 -17.97
CA TRP A 95 2.10 10.75 -17.40
C TRP A 95 2.01 9.31 -16.85
N TRP A 96 0.95 9.00 -16.10
CA TRP A 96 0.78 7.65 -15.55
C TRP A 96 0.57 6.60 -16.63
N TYR A 97 -0.19 6.94 -17.70
CA TYR A 97 -0.33 6.05 -18.85
C TYR A 97 1.02 5.76 -19.52
N GLY A 98 1.80 6.81 -19.79
CA GLY A 98 3.10 6.67 -20.46
C GLY A 98 4.18 6.04 -19.56
N GLU A 99 4.26 6.41 -18.29
CA GLU A 99 5.29 5.85 -17.38
C GLU A 99 4.94 4.44 -16.91
N GLY A 100 3.66 4.09 -16.84
CA GLY A 100 3.24 2.77 -16.38
C GLY A 100 3.68 1.64 -17.30
N ILE A 101 3.69 1.85 -18.61
CA ILE A 101 4.23 0.85 -19.54
C ILE A 101 5.72 0.61 -19.27
N TRP A 102 6.51 1.69 -19.01
CA TRP A 102 7.93 1.56 -18.67
C TRP A 102 8.13 0.84 -17.34
N MET A 103 7.23 1.03 -16.37
CA MET A 103 7.25 0.28 -15.10
C MET A 103 7.02 -1.21 -15.36
N LEU A 104 6.08 -1.58 -16.22
CA LEU A 104 5.85 -2.99 -16.61
C LEU A 104 7.05 -3.57 -17.35
N GLU A 105 7.64 -2.85 -18.29
CA GLU A 105 8.83 -3.32 -19.01
C GLU A 105 10.03 -3.54 -18.10
N ARG A 106 10.22 -2.66 -17.09
CA ARG A 106 11.23 -2.85 -16.03
C ARG A 106 10.95 -4.10 -15.20
N TRP A 107 9.67 -4.38 -14.91
CA TRP A 107 9.29 -5.62 -14.25
C TRP A 107 9.63 -6.85 -15.09
N ILE A 108 9.26 -6.84 -16.34
CA ILE A 108 9.56 -7.93 -17.29
C ILE A 108 11.07 -8.18 -17.34
N LYS A 109 11.87 -7.12 -17.50
CA LYS A 109 13.32 -7.21 -17.51
C LYS A 109 13.89 -7.75 -16.19
N PHE A 110 13.35 -7.31 -15.05
CA PHE A 110 13.73 -7.80 -13.74
C PHE A 110 13.46 -9.31 -13.62
N ARG A 111 12.30 -9.76 -14.05
CA ARG A 111 11.91 -11.18 -14.09
C ARG A 111 12.83 -12.01 -14.97
N GLN A 112 13.14 -11.52 -16.15
CA GLN A 112 14.07 -12.17 -17.10
C GLN A 112 15.51 -12.23 -16.58
N GLY A 113 15.85 -11.42 -15.60
CA GLY A 113 17.15 -11.40 -14.91
C GLY A 113 17.37 -12.53 -13.89
N GLY A 114 16.51 -13.57 -13.90
CA GLY A 114 16.67 -14.75 -13.04
C GLY A 114 15.78 -14.78 -11.80
N TRP A 115 14.84 -13.85 -11.69
CA TRP A 115 13.84 -13.84 -10.62
C TRP A 115 12.61 -14.65 -11.02
N ASN A 116 12.29 -15.72 -10.30
CA ASN A 116 11.18 -16.61 -10.61
C ASN A 116 10.07 -16.52 -9.55
N ILE A 117 8.80 -16.62 -9.98
CA ILE A 117 7.69 -16.72 -9.05
C ILE A 117 7.77 -18.05 -8.30
N TYR A 118 7.73 -18.00 -6.97
CA TYR A 118 7.70 -19.18 -6.12
C TYR A 118 6.28 -19.76 -6.10
N GLU A 119 6.10 -21.01 -6.52
CA GLU A 119 4.84 -21.77 -6.43
C GLU A 119 3.57 -20.98 -6.84
N ASN A 120 3.64 -20.21 -7.91
CA ASN A 120 2.54 -19.34 -8.37
C ASN A 120 2.06 -18.33 -7.30
N PHE A 121 2.99 -17.83 -6.47
CA PHE A 121 2.66 -16.85 -5.46
C PHE A 121 2.58 -15.44 -6.04
N ILE A 122 1.39 -15.07 -6.49
CA ILE A 122 1.08 -13.79 -7.12
C ILE A 122 -0.19 -13.24 -6.48
N GLU A 123 -0.15 -12.04 -5.91
CA GLU A 123 -1.29 -11.31 -5.32
C GLU A 123 -2.15 -12.22 -4.42
N LYS A 124 -1.60 -12.66 -3.28
CA LYS A 124 -2.33 -13.52 -2.35
C LYS A 124 -2.82 -12.75 -1.14
N GLU A 125 -4.12 -12.86 -0.90
CA GLU A 125 -4.76 -12.30 0.28
C GLU A 125 -4.78 -13.29 1.43
N TYR A 126 -4.58 -12.77 2.63
CA TYR A 126 -4.64 -13.53 3.87
C TYR A 126 -5.47 -12.82 4.94
N GLU A 127 -6.13 -13.63 5.75
CA GLU A 127 -6.80 -13.22 6.98
C GLU A 127 -6.21 -14.01 8.15
N ILE A 128 -5.46 -13.34 9.01
CA ILE A 128 -4.78 -13.97 10.13
C ILE A 128 -5.49 -13.57 11.43
N PRO A 129 -6.06 -14.51 12.18
CA PRO A 129 -6.63 -14.22 13.50
C PRO A 129 -5.56 -13.74 14.47
N VAL A 130 -5.83 -12.65 15.20
CA VAL A 130 -4.94 -12.07 16.22
C VAL A 130 -5.79 -11.60 17.41
N GLY A 131 -5.78 -12.34 18.49
CA GLY A 131 -6.67 -12.06 19.62
C GLY A 131 -8.14 -12.04 19.19
N ASP A 132 -8.83 -10.92 19.44
CA ASP A 132 -10.25 -10.73 19.10
C ASP A 132 -10.46 -10.08 17.72
N THR A 133 -9.42 -9.90 16.93
CA THR A 133 -9.49 -9.28 15.61
C THR A 133 -8.86 -10.15 14.53
N THR A 134 -8.99 -9.73 13.30
CA THR A 134 -8.37 -10.38 12.13
C THR A 134 -7.48 -9.36 11.42
N VAL A 135 -6.25 -9.75 11.12
CA VAL A 135 -5.36 -8.96 10.26
C VAL A 135 -5.57 -9.39 8.82
N ARG A 136 -6.03 -8.46 7.98
CA ARG A 136 -6.17 -8.67 6.54
C ARG A 136 -5.02 -8.01 5.80
N LEU A 137 -4.44 -8.73 4.85
CA LEU A 137 -3.33 -8.25 4.05
C LEU A 137 -3.32 -8.91 2.67
N ALA A 138 -2.74 -8.21 1.70
CA ALA A 138 -2.41 -8.74 0.39
C ALA A 138 -0.90 -8.70 0.21
N ILE A 139 -0.32 -9.77 -0.31
CA ILE A 139 1.11 -9.91 -0.56
C ILE A 139 1.31 -10.00 -2.07
N ASP A 140 2.10 -9.09 -2.62
CA ASP A 140 2.28 -8.99 -4.07
C ASP A 140 2.94 -10.24 -4.63
N ARG A 141 4.15 -10.60 -4.15
CA ARG A 141 4.91 -11.74 -4.68
C ARG A 141 5.72 -12.44 -3.60
N VAL A 142 5.86 -13.76 -3.74
CA VAL A 142 7.02 -14.49 -3.24
C VAL A 142 7.78 -15.03 -4.44
N MET A 143 9.08 -14.78 -4.47
CA MET A 143 9.95 -15.08 -5.60
C MET A 143 11.17 -15.89 -5.16
N THR A 144 11.83 -16.55 -6.09
CA THR A 144 13.14 -17.15 -5.91
C THR A 144 14.17 -16.31 -6.65
N ASP A 145 15.23 -15.87 -5.95
CA ASP A 145 16.35 -15.18 -6.55
C ASP A 145 17.32 -16.16 -7.26
N PHE A 146 18.36 -15.63 -7.92
CA PHE A 146 19.34 -16.43 -8.65
C PHE A 146 20.21 -17.33 -7.74
N ASP A 147 20.27 -17.06 -6.43
CA ASP A 147 20.96 -17.88 -5.42
C ASP A 147 20.03 -18.96 -4.82
N GLY A 148 18.75 -19.00 -5.22
CA GLY A 148 17.76 -19.93 -4.72
C GLY A 148 17.07 -19.49 -3.43
N ASN A 149 17.32 -18.26 -2.93
CA ASN A 149 16.61 -17.75 -1.75
C ASN A 149 15.16 -17.43 -2.09
N ARG A 150 14.25 -17.71 -1.17
CA ARG A 150 12.88 -17.22 -1.22
C ARG A 150 12.81 -15.80 -0.72
N VAL A 151 12.29 -14.90 -1.56
CA VAL A 151 12.23 -13.47 -1.31
C VAL A 151 10.79 -13.00 -1.38
N LEU A 152 10.29 -12.44 -0.30
CA LEU A 152 9.07 -11.65 -0.28
C LEU A 152 9.33 -10.33 -1.01
N VAL A 153 8.56 -10.02 -2.04
CA VAL A 153 8.70 -8.80 -2.84
C VAL A 153 7.41 -8.01 -2.82
N ASP A 154 7.52 -6.76 -2.37
CA ASP A 154 6.45 -5.76 -2.41
C ASP A 154 6.78 -4.71 -3.48
N ILE A 155 5.84 -4.49 -4.40
CA ILE A 155 6.01 -3.60 -5.56
C ILE A 155 5.64 -2.17 -5.14
N LYS A 156 6.52 -1.21 -5.40
CA LYS A 156 6.31 0.21 -5.08
C LYS A 156 6.36 1.08 -6.32
N THR A 157 5.27 1.79 -6.60
CA THR A 157 5.09 2.68 -7.76
C THR A 157 5.27 4.16 -7.41
N GLY A 158 5.14 4.52 -6.13
CA GLY A 158 5.23 5.90 -5.65
C GLY A 158 6.64 6.49 -5.70
N ALA A 159 6.74 7.80 -5.93
CA ALA A 159 8.01 8.55 -5.97
C ALA A 159 8.72 8.63 -4.62
N SER A 160 8.00 8.53 -3.52
CA SER A 160 8.58 8.67 -2.18
C SER A 160 8.45 7.37 -1.38
N SER A 161 9.41 7.06 -0.74
CA SER A 161 9.87 6.49 0.51
C SER A 161 8.85 5.93 1.53
N GLN A 162 7.61 5.62 1.20
CA GLN A 162 6.75 4.82 2.10
C GLN A 162 7.20 3.34 2.15
N ARG A 163 8.52 3.15 2.15
CA ARG A 163 9.17 1.85 2.24
C ARG A 163 9.49 1.59 3.71
N HIS A 164 8.46 1.23 4.47
CA HIS A 164 8.65 0.89 5.87
C HIS A 164 8.99 -0.59 5.99
N PRO A 165 10.19 -0.96 6.49
CA PRO A 165 10.54 -2.36 6.73
C PRO A 165 9.51 -3.12 7.58
N LEU A 166 8.77 -2.41 8.45
CA LEU A 166 7.69 -2.99 9.24
C LEU A 166 6.58 -3.62 8.35
N GLN A 167 6.28 -3.07 7.17
CA GLN A 167 5.34 -3.69 6.24
C GLN A 167 5.83 -5.08 5.81
N LEU A 168 7.11 -5.19 5.46
CA LEU A 168 7.72 -6.47 5.09
C LEU A 168 7.74 -7.45 6.25
N ALA A 169 7.96 -6.97 7.49
CA ALA A 169 7.89 -7.80 8.68
C ALA A 169 6.48 -8.35 8.91
N VAL A 170 5.44 -7.54 8.71
CA VAL A 170 4.04 -7.96 8.78
C VAL A 170 3.73 -9.04 7.75
N TYR A 171 4.20 -8.87 6.53
CA TYR A 171 3.98 -9.84 5.46
C TYR A 171 4.74 -11.16 5.71
N ALA A 172 5.98 -11.07 6.19
CA ALA A 172 6.77 -12.23 6.54
C ALA A 172 6.14 -13.04 7.69
N TRP A 173 5.64 -12.35 8.72
CA TRP A 173 4.88 -12.96 9.80
C TRP A 173 3.63 -13.70 9.28
N ALA A 174 2.88 -13.07 8.38
CA ALA A 174 1.70 -13.69 7.80
C ALA A 174 2.03 -14.93 6.95
N LEU A 175 3.12 -14.89 6.18
CA LEU A 175 3.62 -16.06 5.44
C LEU A 175 4.03 -17.20 6.38
N GLN A 176 4.74 -16.87 7.46
CA GLN A 176 5.14 -17.85 8.47
C GLN A 176 3.91 -18.52 9.12
N ALA A 177 2.85 -17.75 9.41
CA ALA A 177 1.59 -18.29 9.91
C ALA A 177 0.91 -19.27 8.93
N GLN A 178 1.24 -19.20 7.63
CA GLN A 178 0.78 -20.11 6.58
C GLN A 178 1.78 -21.24 6.27
N GLY A 179 2.84 -21.38 7.06
CA GLY A 179 3.89 -22.39 6.84
C GLY A 179 4.85 -22.05 5.68
N ILE A 180 4.83 -20.83 5.19
CA ILE A 180 5.71 -20.36 4.10
C ILE A 180 6.87 -19.58 4.73
N SER A 181 8.07 -20.15 4.69
CA SER A 181 9.27 -19.43 5.11
C SER A 181 9.87 -18.64 3.94
N VAL A 182 10.37 -17.45 4.22
CA VAL A 182 11.15 -16.63 3.29
C VAL A 182 12.51 -16.30 3.92
N ASP A 183 13.54 -16.17 3.09
CA ASP A 183 14.91 -15.89 3.54
C ASP A 183 15.17 -14.39 3.61
N LYS A 184 14.57 -13.66 2.67
CA LYS A 184 14.70 -12.21 2.52
C LYS A 184 13.34 -11.58 2.23
N ALA A 185 13.24 -10.28 2.46
CA ALA A 185 12.13 -9.48 2.00
C ALA A 185 12.63 -8.17 1.39
N GLY A 186 11.91 -7.61 0.43
CA GLY A 186 12.35 -6.41 -0.26
C GLY A 186 11.25 -5.62 -0.92
N PHE A 187 11.60 -4.37 -1.24
CA PHE A 187 10.79 -3.49 -2.08
C PHE A 187 11.38 -3.44 -3.49
N TRP A 188 10.57 -3.80 -4.48
CA TRP A 188 10.90 -3.54 -5.86
C TRP A 188 10.35 -2.17 -6.28
N ASP A 189 11.23 -1.30 -6.74
CA ASP A 189 10.89 0.05 -7.18
C ASP A 189 10.55 0.06 -8.66
N ALA A 190 9.28 0.27 -9.00
CA ALA A 190 8.81 0.27 -10.38
C ALA A 190 9.40 1.40 -11.22
N ARG A 191 9.72 2.54 -10.60
CA ARG A 191 10.30 3.71 -11.31
C ARG A 191 11.75 3.50 -11.74
N THR A 192 12.49 2.72 -10.98
CA THR A 192 13.91 2.43 -11.26
C THR A 192 14.16 1.02 -11.77
N GLY A 193 13.22 0.10 -11.56
CA GLY A 193 13.38 -1.32 -11.87
C GLY A 193 14.36 -2.04 -10.95
N THR A 194 14.62 -1.51 -9.76
CA THR A 194 15.59 -2.05 -8.80
C THR A 194 14.91 -2.62 -7.55
N ILE A 195 15.54 -3.60 -6.92
CA ILE A 195 15.09 -4.16 -5.65
C ILE A 195 16.08 -3.84 -4.53
N SER A 196 15.54 -3.54 -3.35
CA SER A 196 16.30 -3.46 -2.11
C SER A 196 15.79 -4.52 -1.16
N THR A 197 16.67 -5.40 -0.67
CA THR A 197 16.31 -6.54 0.18
C THR A 197 16.96 -6.47 1.54
N TRP A 198 16.31 -7.10 2.53
CA TRP A 198 16.81 -7.30 3.89
C TRP A 198 16.67 -8.78 4.26
N ASN A 199 17.55 -9.28 5.10
CA ASN A 199 17.35 -10.59 5.73
C ASN A 199 16.14 -10.53 6.67
N ILE A 200 15.34 -11.59 6.68
CA ILE A 200 14.06 -11.61 7.40
C ILE A 200 14.24 -11.44 8.92
N GLU A 201 15.32 -11.92 9.48
CA GLU A 201 15.67 -11.80 10.88
C GLU A 201 15.78 -10.34 11.38
N HIS A 202 16.13 -9.42 10.48
CA HIS A 202 16.22 -7.99 10.80
C HIS A 202 14.84 -7.32 10.87
N LEU A 203 13.79 -7.98 10.40
CA LEU A 203 12.44 -7.43 10.34
C LEU A 203 11.60 -7.75 11.59
N ASN A 204 12.13 -8.59 12.49
CA ASN A 204 11.57 -8.94 13.80
C ASN A 204 10.06 -9.33 13.76
N PRO A 205 9.66 -10.33 12.96
CA PRO A 205 8.26 -10.71 12.76
C PRO A 205 7.58 -11.22 14.04
N ASP A 206 8.35 -11.70 15.03
CA ASP A 206 7.82 -12.29 16.26
C ASP A 206 7.02 -11.32 17.14
N ARG A 207 7.16 -10.00 16.90
CA ARG A 207 6.44 -8.94 17.64
C ARG A 207 5.19 -8.41 16.96
N ILE A 208 4.87 -8.92 15.78
CA ILE A 208 3.78 -8.38 14.97
C ILE A 208 2.41 -8.67 15.58
N GLU A 209 2.23 -9.83 16.16
CA GLU A 209 0.98 -10.21 16.83
C GLU A 209 0.69 -9.30 18.03
N GLU A 210 1.71 -9.02 18.86
CA GLU A 210 1.61 -8.09 19.99
C GLU A 210 1.24 -6.68 19.50
N MET A 211 1.86 -6.22 18.43
CA MET A 211 1.58 -4.93 17.81
C MET A 211 0.10 -4.81 17.39
N PHE A 212 -0.42 -5.79 16.65
CA PHE A 212 -1.82 -5.75 16.22
C PHE A 212 -2.81 -5.93 17.37
N THR A 213 -2.48 -6.75 18.37
CA THR A 213 -3.28 -6.90 19.59
C THR A 213 -3.35 -5.58 20.34
N THR A 214 -2.23 -4.89 20.47
CA THR A 214 -2.16 -3.56 21.13
C THR A 214 -2.94 -2.51 20.36
N PHE A 215 -2.78 -2.49 19.04
CA PHE A 215 -3.55 -1.59 18.17
C PHE A 215 -5.06 -1.84 18.27
N ASP A 216 -5.48 -3.10 18.25
CA ASP A 216 -6.90 -3.45 18.37
C ASP A 216 -7.49 -3.00 19.74
N LYS A 217 -6.73 -3.17 20.81
CA LYS A 217 -7.11 -2.63 22.13
C LYS A 217 -7.21 -1.11 22.10
N ALA A 218 -6.21 -0.43 21.52
CA ALA A 218 -6.17 1.04 21.46
C ALA A 218 -7.37 1.62 20.70
N ARG A 219 -7.69 1.11 19.51
CA ARG A 219 -8.84 1.60 18.72
C ARG A 219 -10.20 1.38 19.38
N LYS A 220 -10.30 0.41 20.32
CA LYS A 220 -11.51 0.12 21.11
C LYS A 220 -11.71 1.07 22.30
N THR A 221 -10.74 1.95 22.60
CA THR A 221 -10.84 2.91 23.72
C THR A 221 -11.61 4.17 23.38
N ASP A 222 -12.02 4.38 22.12
CA ASP A 222 -12.64 5.60 21.58
C ASP A 222 -11.79 6.88 21.76
N ILE A 223 -10.47 6.73 21.96
CA ILE A 223 -9.53 7.84 22.10
C ILE A 223 -8.73 7.98 20.80
N PHE A 224 -9.10 8.96 19.98
CA PHE A 224 -8.50 9.22 18.67
C PHE A 224 -7.76 10.57 18.70
N LEU A 225 -6.47 10.54 19.01
CA LEU A 225 -5.67 11.76 19.13
C LEU A 225 -5.30 12.33 17.74
N PRO A 226 -5.43 13.66 17.56
CA PRO A 226 -4.93 14.31 16.35
C PRO A 226 -3.41 14.38 16.36
N ASN A 227 -2.80 14.33 15.17
CA ASN A 227 -1.38 14.60 14.97
C ASN A 227 -1.23 15.78 14.00
N PHE A 228 -1.02 16.96 14.53
CA PHE A 228 -0.94 18.20 13.75
C PHE A 228 0.25 18.26 12.79
N ASN A 229 1.30 17.47 13.01
CA ASN A 229 2.47 17.42 12.12
C ASN A 229 2.13 16.83 10.73
N ASN A 230 1.03 16.07 10.63
CA ASN A 230 0.63 15.41 9.38
C ASN A 230 -0.50 16.14 8.63
N CYS A 231 -0.98 17.29 9.14
CA CYS A 231 -2.10 18.01 8.54
C CYS A 231 -1.83 18.48 7.10
N GLY A 232 -0.58 18.81 6.76
CA GLY A 232 -0.22 19.31 5.42
C GLY A 232 -0.45 18.31 4.27
N ARG A 233 -0.66 17.02 4.58
CA ARG A 233 -0.89 15.95 3.61
C ARG A 233 -2.18 15.17 3.91
N CYS A 234 -3.06 15.74 4.73
CA CYS A 234 -4.25 15.04 5.19
C CYS A 234 -5.39 15.18 4.18
N GLY A 235 -5.78 14.09 3.53
CA GLY A 235 -6.86 14.07 2.54
C GLY A 235 -8.26 14.34 3.12
N VAL A 236 -8.42 14.27 4.45
CA VAL A 236 -9.68 14.58 5.15
C VAL A 236 -9.62 15.85 5.99
N LEU A 237 -8.68 16.75 5.70
CA LEU A 237 -8.47 17.97 6.47
C LEU A 237 -9.72 18.86 6.59
N SER A 238 -10.52 18.95 5.53
CA SER A 238 -11.77 19.73 5.48
C SER A 238 -12.83 19.26 6.47
N TYR A 239 -12.76 17.99 6.89
CA TYR A 239 -13.66 17.38 7.87
C TYR A 239 -13.09 17.38 9.29
N CYS A 240 -11.86 17.89 9.46
CA CYS A 240 -11.18 17.82 10.74
C CYS A 240 -11.66 18.91 11.71
N LYS A 241 -12.36 18.51 12.78
CA LYS A 241 -12.85 19.46 13.80
C LYS A 241 -11.74 20.21 14.53
N TRP A 242 -10.54 19.63 14.61
CA TRP A 242 -9.40 20.20 15.31
C TRP A 242 -8.72 21.34 14.50
N MET A 243 -8.96 21.38 13.21
CA MET A 243 -8.37 22.38 12.30
C MET A 243 -9.39 23.40 11.80
N ASN A 244 -10.68 23.28 12.13
CA ASN A 244 -11.76 24.15 11.69
C ASN A 244 -11.71 24.49 10.18
N GLY A 245 -11.27 23.54 9.33
CA GLY A 245 -11.07 23.77 7.90
C GLY A 245 -9.90 24.69 7.54
N GLN A 246 -9.09 25.13 8.51
CA GLN A 246 -7.91 25.98 8.24
C GLN A 246 -6.80 25.17 7.58
N HIS A 247 -6.34 25.67 6.44
CA HIS A 247 -5.18 25.09 5.75
C HIS A 247 -3.89 25.39 6.51
N THR A 248 -3.02 24.39 6.62
CA THR A 248 -1.69 24.45 7.24
C THR A 248 -0.77 25.55 6.70
N LYS A 249 -1.11 26.20 5.58
CA LYS A 249 -0.37 27.37 5.07
C LYS A 249 -0.31 28.54 6.05
N GLU A 250 -1.26 28.63 6.99
CA GLU A 250 -1.26 29.68 8.01
C GLU A 250 -0.43 29.30 9.24
N MET A 251 -0.28 28.00 9.53
CA MET A 251 0.51 27.54 10.69
C MET A 251 2.03 27.59 10.45
N GLY A 252 2.49 27.58 9.20
CA GLY A 252 3.91 27.71 8.84
C GLY A 252 4.49 29.13 8.96
N LYS A 253 3.68 30.13 9.33
CA LYS A 253 4.11 31.54 9.48
C LYS A 253 4.31 32.02 10.92
N VAL A 254 4.21 31.14 11.90
CA VAL A 254 4.31 31.52 13.33
C VAL A 254 5.70 31.29 13.91
N ASN A 255 6.74 31.06 13.13
CA ASN A 255 8.11 31.06 13.61
C ASN A 255 9.05 31.61 12.53
N GLY A 256 9.24 32.89 12.54
CA GLY A 256 10.31 33.64 11.91
C GLY A 256 10.71 34.79 12.81
#